data_594c0e1ec950c995c73644f497215029
#
_entry.id   594c0e1ec950c995c73644f497215029
#
_cell.length_a   1.000
_cell.length_b   1.000
_cell.length_c   1.000
_cell.angle_alpha   90.00
_cell.angle_beta   90.00
_cell.angle_gamma   90.00
#
_symmetry.space_group_name_H-M   'P 1'
#
loop_
_entity.id
_entity.type
_entity.pdbx_description
1 polymer ?
#
loop_
_entity_poly.entity_id
_entity_poly.type
_entity_poly.pdbx_seq_one_letter_code
_entity_poly.pdbx_strand_id
1 'polypeptide(L)'
;MENAINFNAMQLIQFMVILFTGLLAGLFYGYDCSVTKLSCGHIFLIICVMQLLKREFTDLEDMRLVYRGNKILSDLFSSSTHSIRQLSKDDASAKGVYRFLLNDRVSEEDIVNNLSTNCKAACAGKYVVCIQDTTEINLSSHSNRIKKNSDIGTTNVKGEYGLGFMLHPSLVVDAVDCIPYGYSDIKIWNRPLELKSKFEREYNKLPIEEKESYKWLEVSKNTKAALSDSVEGMVIVQDREGDIYEQFATIPDEKTDLLIRARTNRKLKDETKLFTCFSNQASQGSYEIVVEACKKKKRPKRIATMEVRYKPITIKKTDAASKGVAKEVALYLIEAKEINYDGRDKICWRLLTTIEVNNIQLALLCINWYSWRWTIEEVFKILKKEGYNVEASELEYASSVRKLCLMVMEVTIKLFLMRLAYAEPELEISADTCFTVEEQDYMEHQIKAVEGKTEKQKNPYFKKDLKRYVWLIARLGGWKGYESKRKPGITTLWIGIKNFKYGMQGWTVHRNVSTR
;
A
#
# COMPACT_ATOMS: atom_id res chain seq x y z
N MET A 1 4.41 10.26 -11.13
CA MET A 1 3.18 10.09 -11.93
C MET A 1 2.02 9.97 -10.95
N GLU A 2 1.41 11.08 -10.65
CA GLU A 2 0.34 11.15 -9.66
C GLU A 2 -0.93 11.49 -10.41
N ASN A 3 -1.81 10.53 -10.54
CA ASN A 3 -3.18 10.74 -10.95
C ASN A 3 -4.06 10.20 -9.83
N ALA A 4 -4.20 10.96 -8.75
CA ALA A 4 -5.30 10.77 -7.83
C ALA A 4 -6.56 11.32 -8.51
N ILE A 5 -7.55 10.48 -8.68
CA ILE A 5 -8.90 10.88 -9.06
C ILE A 5 -9.47 11.54 -7.79
N ASN A 6 -9.61 12.87 -7.80
CA ASN A 6 -10.31 13.58 -6.73
C ASN A 6 -11.81 13.48 -7.00
N PHE A 7 -12.45 12.45 -6.50
CA PHE A 7 -13.88 12.47 -6.26
C PHE A 7 -14.16 13.29 -5.00
N ASN A 8 -15.18 14.14 -5.05
CA ASN A 8 -15.58 14.92 -3.89
C ASN A 8 -16.08 13.94 -2.81
N ALA A 9 -15.38 13.87 -1.66
CA ALA A 9 -15.66 12.95 -0.56
C ALA A 9 -17.14 12.98 -0.12
N MET A 10 -17.82 14.13 -0.25
CA MET A 10 -19.24 14.27 0.03
C MET A 10 -20.17 13.44 -0.89
N GLN A 11 -19.79 13.22 -2.15
CA GLN A 11 -20.61 12.39 -3.05
C GLN A 11 -20.47 10.90 -2.75
N LEU A 12 -19.30 10.47 -2.31
CA LEU A 12 -19.05 9.10 -1.84
C LEU A 12 -19.74 8.82 -0.50
N ILE A 13 -19.71 9.78 0.43
CA ILE A 13 -20.39 9.67 1.74
C ILE A 13 -21.91 9.60 1.56
N GLN A 14 -22.51 10.39 0.68
CA GLN A 14 -23.95 10.29 0.37
C GLN A 14 -24.32 8.91 -0.21
N PHE A 15 -23.46 8.33 -1.04
CA PHE A 15 -23.69 7.03 -1.64
C PHE A 15 -23.58 5.87 -0.63
N MET A 16 -22.59 5.92 0.27
CA MET A 16 -22.43 4.94 1.34
C MET A 16 -23.55 5.02 2.38
N VAL A 17 -24.04 6.21 2.70
CA VAL A 17 -25.21 6.38 3.58
C VAL A 17 -26.47 5.75 2.96
N ILE A 18 -26.64 5.81 1.63
CA ILE A 18 -27.77 5.19 0.93
C ILE A 18 -27.66 3.65 0.92
N LEU A 19 -26.45 3.09 0.73
CA LEU A 19 -26.21 1.64 0.82
C LEU A 19 -26.38 1.12 2.25
N PHE A 20 -25.88 1.83 3.26
CA PHE A 20 -26.01 1.45 4.67
C PHE A 20 -27.45 1.61 5.20
N THR A 21 -28.20 2.63 4.77
CA THR A 21 -29.60 2.79 5.16
C THR A 21 -30.50 1.76 4.49
N GLY A 22 -30.19 1.29 3.29
CA GLY A 22 -30.93 0.22 2.61
C GLY A 22 -30.75 -1.15 3.29
N LEU A 23 -29.56 -1.48 3.76
CA LEU A 23 -29.28 -2.73 4.49
C LEU A 23 -29.74 -2.69 5.97
N LEU A 24 -29.71 -1.53 6.63
CA LEU A 24 -30.16 -1.37 8.02
C LEU A 24 -31.67 -1.18 8.16
N ALA A 25 -32.38 -0.78 7.12
CA ALA A 25 -33.85 -0.66 7.15
C ALA A 25 -34.56 -2.03 7.29
N GLY A 26 -33.86 -3.14 7.08
CA GLY A 26 -34.37 -4.50 7.29
C GLY A 26 -34.27 -5.03 8.72
N LEU A 27 -33.50 -4.41 9.62
CA LEU A 27 -33.15 -5.00 10.92
C LEU A 27 -33.55 -4.24 12.18
N PHE A 28 -34.02 -2.99 12.11
CA PHE A 28 -34.43 -2.26 13.33
C PHE A 28 -35.68 -1.41 13.17
N TYR A 29 -36.82 -2.02 13.49
CA TYR A 29 -38.01 -1.29 13.91
C TYR A 29 -37.89 -0.97 15.41
N GLY A 30 -37.83 0.32 15.73
CA GLY A 30 -38.14 0.89 17.05
C GLY A 30 -36.93 1.09 17.97
N TYR A 31 -36.36 2.28 17.93
CA TYR A 31 -36.05 3.14 19.07
C TYR A 31 -35.41 4.44 18.56
N ASP A 32 -35.96 5.56 19.04
CA ASP A 32 -35.51 6.93 18.74
C ASP A 32 -34.15 7.18 19.42
N CYS A 33 -33.09 7.36 18.65
CA CYS A 33 -31.74 7.55 19.16
C CYS A 33 -30.92 8.50 18.27
N SER A 34 -31.33 9.76 18.20
CA SER A 34 -30.60 10.79 17.41
C SER A 34 -29.33 11.35 18.06
N VAL A 35 -29.11 11.09 19.36
CA VAL A 35 -27.95 11.65 20.13
C VAL A 35 -26.84 10.63 20.40
N THR A 36 -27.15 9.32 20.43
CA THR A 36 -26.19 8.27 20.78
C THR A 36 -25.37 7.74 19.58
N LYS A 37 -25.82 7.97 18.34
CA LYS A 37 -25.11 7.47 17.13
C LYS A 37 -23.80 8.20 16.84
N LEU A 38 -23.68 9.47 17.18
CA LEU A 38 -22.42 10.23 17.00
C LEU A 38 -21.31 9.76 17.98
N SER A 39 -21.66 9.46 19.24
CA SER A 39 -20.68 9.05 20.26
C SER A 39 -20.11 7.64 20.00
N CYS A 40 -20.92 6.70 19.54
CA CYS A 40 -20.50 5.32 19.30
C CYS A 40 -19.57 5.19 18.06
N GLY A 41 -19.87 5.93 16.99
CA GLY A 41 -19.02 5.98 15.79
C GLY A 41 -17.64 6.59 16.05
N HIS A 42 -17.58 7.66 16.86
CA HIS A 42 -16.31 8.29 17.24
C HIS A 42 -15.46 7.40 18.14
N ILE A 43 -16.06 6.73 19.13
CA ILE A 43 -15.34 5.79 20.01
C ILE A 43 -14.82 4.61 19.20
N PHE A 44 -15.60 4.06 18.28
CA PHE A 44 -15.19 2.96 17.42
C PHE A 44 -14.04 3.37 16.48
N LEU A 45 -14.10 4.57 15.89
CA LEU A 45 -13.04 5.13 15.04
C LEU A 45 -11.75 5.34 15.84
N ILE A 46 -11.82 5.88 17.07
CA ILE A 46 -10.67 6.08 17.95
C ILE A 46 -10.03 4.74 18.32
N ILE A 47 -10.82 3.71 18.66
CA ILE A 47 -10.31 2.37 18.99
C ILE A 47 -9.62 1.74 17.76
N CYS A 48 -10.22 1.84 16.57
CA CYS A 48 -9.61 1.36 15.33
C CYS A 48 -8.27 2.06 15.06
N VAL A 49 -8.19 3.38 15.22
CA VAL A 49 -6.94 4.13 15.00
C VAL A 49 -5.89 3.79 16.04
N MET A 50 -6.26 3.59 17.30
CA MET A 50 -5.32 3.14 18.34
C MET A 50 -4.75 1.76 18.03
N GLN A 51 -5.55 0.82 17.52
CA GLN A 51 -5.07 -0.48 17.06
C GLN A 51 -4.17 -0.35 15.83
N LEU A 52 -4.52 0.54 14.88
CA LEU A 52 -3.69 0.85 13.70
C LEU A 52 -2.28 1.33 14.06
N LEU A 53 -2.13 2.03 15.18
CA LEU A 53 -0.85 2.61 15.60
C LEU A 53 -0.01 1.68 16.47
N LYS A 54 -0.63 0.67 17.11
CA LYS A 54 0.06 -0.34 17.90
C LYS A 54 0.57 -1.47 16.99
N ARG A 55 1.65 -1.18 16.28
CA ARG A 55 2.28 -2.10 15.31
C ARG A 55 3.56 -2.67 15.92
N GLU A 56 3.40 -3.77 16.62
CA GLU A 56 4.45 -4.40 17.42
C GLU A 56 4.56 -5.88 17.06
N PHE A 57 5.73 -6.45 17.31
CA PHE A 57 5.89 -7.89 17.38
C PHE A 57 5.21 -8.42 18.64
N THR A 58 4.44 -9.51 18.48
CA THR A 58 3.74 -10.18 19.60
C THR A 58 4.09 -11.67 19.68
N ASP A 59 4.38 -12.31 18.56
CA ASP A 59 4.35 -13.78 18.41
C ASP A 59 5.71 -14.40 18.07
N LEU A 60 6.83 -13.78 18.48
CA LEU A 60 8.13 -14.43 18.42
C LEU A 60 8.32 -15.35 19.65
N GLU A 61 8.93 -16.52 19.45
CA GLU A 61 9.14 -17.54 20.50
C GLU A 61 9.82 -17.03 21.79
N ASP A 62 10.69 -16.01 21.67
CA ASP A 62 11.48 -15.45 22.78
C ASP A 62 11.11 -13.99 23.00
N MET A 63 10.60 -13.64 24.18
CA MET A 63 10.25 -12.27 24.56
C MET A 63 11.40 -11.26 24.40
N ARG A 64 12.66 -11.72 24.48
CA ARG A 64 13.84 -10.87 24.22
C ARG A 64 13.92 -10.50 22.74
N LEU A 65 13.49 -11.39 21.84
CA LEU A 65 13.39 -11.13 20.40
C LEU A 65 12.21 -10.19 20.10
N VAL A 66 11.07 -10.38 20.75
CA VAL A 66 9.92 -9.45 20.68
C VAL A 66 10.37 -8.03 21.09
N TYR A 67 10.97 -7.88 22.27
CA TYR A 67 11.48 -6.59 22.73
C TYR A 67 12.50 -5.98 21.75
N ARG A 68 13.43 -6.78 21.23
CA ARG A 68 14.45 -6.32 20.28
C ARG A 68 13.83 -5.92 18.94
N GLY A 69 12.89 -6.70 18.41
CA GLY A 69 12.17 -6.39 17.18
C GLY A 69 11.40 -5.08 17.28
N ASN A 70 10.65 -4.88 18.38
CA ASN A 70 9.91 -3.65 18.63
C ASN A 70 10.82 -2.43 18.75
N LYS A 71 11.98 -2.59 19.42
CA LYS A 71 12.97 -1.53 19.48
C LYS A 71 13.50 -1.17 18.09
N ILE A 72 13.78 -2.16 17.23
CA ILE A 72 14.26 -1.91 15.86
C ILE A 72 13.17 -1.19 15.04
N LEU A 73 11.88 -1.57 15.14
CA LEU A 73 10.79 -0.87 14.46
C LEU A 73 10.70 0.59 14.91
N SER A 74 10.79 0.84 16.22
CA SER A 74 10.82 2.20 16.76
C SER A 74 12.02 3.02 16.28
N ASP A 75 13.20 2.42 16.29
CA ASP A 75 14.44 3.07 15.84
C ASP A 75 14.40 3.35 14.32
N LEU A 76 13.86 2.43 13.50
CA LEU A 76 13.63 2.63 12.06
C LEU A 76 12.67 3.79 11.81
N PHE A 77 11.55 3.84 12.51
CA PHE A 77 10.60 4.94 12.37
C PHE A 77 11.24 6.28 12.73
N SER A 78 11.89 6.36 13.88
CA SER A 78 12.47 7.63 14.36
C SER A 78 13.73 8.06 13.60
N SER A 79 14.53 7.14 13.06
CA SER A 79 15.80 7.49 12.39
C SER A 79 15.69 7.60 10.89
N SER A 80 14.65 7.04 10.28
CA SER A 80 14.40 7.07 8.82
C SER A 80 15.65 6.73 7.99
N THR A 81 16.37 5.66 8.37
CA THR A 81 17.60 5.20 7.71
C THR A 81 17.66 3.68 7.63
N HIS A 82 18.33 3.17 6.58
CA HIS A 82 18.68 1.75 6.45
C HIS A 82 20.00 1.40 7.15
N SER A 83 20.82 2.38 7.45
CA SER A 83 22.14 2.17 8.05
C SER A 83 22.01 1.79 9.52
N ILE A 84 22.36 0.54 9.87
CA ILE A 84 22.28 0.03 11.24
C ILE A 84 23.17 0.85 12.19
N ARG A 85 24.29 1.36 11.71
CA ARG A 85 25.15 2.28 12.49
C ARG A 85 24.43 3.58 12.85
N GLN A 86 23.74 4.19 11.90
CA GLN A 86 22.97 5.43 12.13
C GLN A 86 21.70 5.18 12.94
N LEU A 87 21.11 3.98 12.84
CA LEU A 87 19.97 3.54 13.60
C LEU A 87 20.30 3.38 15.09
N SER A 88 21.55 3.01 15.40
CA SER A 88 21.97 2.57 16.72
C SER A 88 22.67 3.69 17.49
N LYS A 89 22.40 3.79 18.80
CA LYS A 89 23.03 4.78 19.67
C LYS A 89 24.50 4.48 19.94
N ASP A 90 24.86 3.20 19.98
CA ASP A 90 26.20 2.69 20.31
C ASP A 90 26.46 1.34 19.63
N ASP A 91 27.68 0.85 19.75
CA ASP A 91 28.12 -0.42 19.14
C ASP A 91 27.36 -1.63 19.70
N ALA A 92 26.97 -1.61 20.98
CA ALA A 92 26.22 -2.71 21.57
C ALA A 92 24.82 -2.81 20.97
N SER A 93 24.15 -1.66 20.77
CA SER A 93 22.86 -1.58 20.08
C SER A 93 22.98 -2.05 18.63
N ALA A 94 24.03 -1.63 17.89
CA ALA A 94 24.26 -2.06 16.52
C ALA A 94 24.46 -3.58 16.42
N LYS A 95 25.30 -4.15 17.29
CA LYS A 95 25.48 -5.61 17.41
C LYS A 95 24.17 -6.32 17.70
N GLY A 96 23.31 -5.74 18.54
CA GLY A 96 21.98 -6.27 18.83
C GLY A 96 21.08 -6.35 17.60
N VAL A 97 21.09 -5.32 16.73
CA VAL A 97 20.35 -5.31 15.45
C VAL A 97 20.91 -6.36 14.49
N TYR A 98 22.25 -6.41 14.29
CA TYR A 98 22.86 -7.42 13.42
C TYR A 98 22.53 -8.85 13.88
N ARG A 99 22.60 -9.13 15.20
CA ARG A 99 22.26 -10.45 15.75
C ARG A 99 20.79 -10.79 15.55
N PHE A 100 19.87 -9.83 15.66
CA PHE A 100 18.44 -10.05 15.39
C PHE A 100 18.19 -10.42 13.93
N LEU A 101 18.77 -9.66 12.99
CA LEU A 101 18.60 -9.91 11.55
C LEU A 101 19.26 -11.22 11.08
N LEU A 102 20.31 -11.68 11.76
CA LEU A 102 21.01 -12.95 11.48
C LEU A 102 20.42 -14.15 12.24
N ASN A 103 19.48 -13.91 13.17
CA ASN A 103 18.96 -14.99 14.02
C ASN A 103 18.03 -15.91 13.22
N ASP A 104 18.32 -17.20 13.21
CA ASP A 104 17.50 -18.22 12.53
C ASP A 104 16.15 -18.44 13.21
N ARG A 105 16.01 -18.09 14.51
CA ARG A 105 14.73 -18.10 15.24
C ARG A 105 13.82 -16.92 14.90
N VAL A 106 14.22 -16.03 14.03
CA VAL A 106 13.41 -14.96 13.46
C VAL A 106 13.41 -15.15 11.96
N SER A 107 12.52 -15.94 11.46
CA SER A 107 12.39 -16.21 10.02
C SER A 107 11.72 -15.04 9.28
N GLU A 108 11.79 -15.02 7.96
CA GLU A 108 11.02 -14.10 7.12
C GLU A 108 9.51 -14.33 7.33
N GLU A 109 9.12 -15.61 7.48
CA GLU A 109 7.73 -16.02 7.72
C GLU A 109 7.20 -15.48 9.06
N ASP A 110 7.98 -15.53 10.15
CA ASP A 110 7.58 -14.97 11.44
C ASP A 110 7.29 -13.46 11.33
N ILE A 111 8.13 -12.73 10.59
CA ILE A 111 7.94 -11.30 10.37
C ILE A 111 6.68 -11.06 9.53
N VAL A 112 6.48 -11.80 8.43
CA VAL A 112 5.28 -11.67 7.57
C VAL A 112 4.01 -12.02 8.36
N ASN A 113 4.03 -13.08 9.16
CA ASN A 113 2.90 -13.47 10.01
C ASN A 113 2.55 -12.37 11.03
N ASN A 114 3.56 -11.73 11.63
CA ASN A 114 3.33 -10.60 12.52
C ASN A 114 2.71 -9.39 11.80
N LEU A 115 3.20 -9.06 10.59
CA LEU A 115 2.61 -8.00 9.76
C LEU A 115 1.15 -8.31 9.42
N SER A 116 0.86 -9.56 9.07
CA SER A 116 -0.49 -10.06 8.77
C SER A 116 -1.41 -9.98 9.99
N THR A 117 -0.93 -10.38 11.15
CA THR A 117 -1.68 -10.29 12.43
C THR A 117 -2.02 -8.83 12.77
N ASN A 118 -1.06 -7.92 12.65
CA ASN A 118 -1.29 -6.49 12.84
C ASN A 118 -2.30 -5.93 11.83
N CYS A 119 -2.22 -6.36 10.56
CA CYS A 119 -3.14 -5.97 9.51
C CYS A 119 -4.56 -6.48 9.81
N LYS A 120 -4.71 -7.77 10.13
CA LYS A 120 -5.99 -8.42 10.47
C LYS A 120 -6.70 -7.71 11.63
N ALA A 121 -5.96 -7.40 12.69
CA ALA A 121 -6.50 -6.66 13.85
C ALA A 121 -6.98 -5.25 13.46
N ALA A 122 -6.23 -4.58 12.58
CA ALA A 122 -6.52 -3.22 12.16
C ALA A 122 -7.74 -3.11 11.23
N CYS A 123 -8.00 -4.13 10.39
CA CYS A 123 -9.09 -4.12 9.41
C CYS A 123 -10.34 -4.93 9.83
N ALA A 124 -10.40 -5.41 11.07
CA ALA A 124 -11.53 -6.21 11.56
C ALA A 124 -12.87 -5.47 11.41
N GLY A 125 -13.90 -6.17 10.88
CA GLY A 125 -15.23 -5.60 10.63
C GLY A 125 -15.28 -4.53 9.55
N LYS A 126 -14.30 -4.50 8.61
CA LYS A 126 -14.25 -3.53 7.51
C LYS A 126 -14.42 -4.20 6.16
N TYR A 127 -14.88 -3.44 5.17
CA TYR A 127 -14.76 -3.81 3.77
C TYR A 127 -13.43 -3.25 3.25
N VAL A 128 -12.59 -4.08 2.64
CA VAL A 128 -11.21 -3.72 2.32
C VAL A 128 -10.85 -3.91 0.86
N VAL A 129 -9.85 -3.16 0.40
CA VAL A 129 -9.22 -3.33 -0.90
C VAL A 129 -7.79 -3.85 -0.69
N CYS A 130 -7.49 -5.03 -1.24
CA CYS A 130 -6.19 -5.69 -1.13
C CYS A 130 -5.39 -5.47 -2.41
N ILE A 131 -4.41 -4.58 -2.37
CA ILE A 131 -3.64 -4.14 -3.53
C ILE A 131 -2.38 -4.98 -3.64
N GLN A 132 -2.20 -5.66 -4.78
CA GLN A 132 -1.01 -6.46 -5.05
C GLN A 132 -0.16 -5.85 -6.16
N ASP A 133 1.14 -5.86 -5.99
CA ASP A 133 2.12 -5.52 -7.04
C ASP A 133 3.49 -6.12 -6.69
N THR A 134 4.41 -6.16 -7.67
CA THR A 134 5.75 -6.74 -7.50
C THR A 134 6.81 -5.66 -7.60
N THR A 135 7.80 -5.72 -6.71
CA THR A 135 9.02 -4.94 -6.83
C THR A 135 10.25 -5.83 -6.71
N GLU A 136 11.35 -5.43 -7.33
CA GLU A 136 12.66 -6.03 -7.14
C GLU A 136 13.47 -5.21 -6.13
N ILE A 137 14.33 -5.87 -5.36
CA ILE A 137 15.36 -5.23 -4.55
C ILE A 137 16.70 -5.59 -5.18
N ASN A 138 17.38 -4.58 -5.71
CA ASN A 138 18.61 -4.75 -6.47
C ASN A 138 19.82 -4.44 -5.59
N LEU A 139 20.65 -5.46 -5.36
CA LEU A 139 21.85 -5.40 -4.53
C LEU A 139 23.16 -5.45 -5.36
N SER A 140 23.08 -5.23 -6.68
CA SER A 140 24.23 -5.32 -7.60
C SER A 140 25.35 -4.34 -7.25
N SER A 141 25.01 -3.16 -6.70
CA SER A 141 26.01 -2.17 -6.23
C SER A 141 26.88 -2.69 -5.08
N HIS A 142 26.44 -3.75 -4.41
CA HIS A 142 27.14 -4.40 -3.29
C HIS A 142 27.53 -5.86 -3.60
N SER A 143 27.60 -6.23 -4.87
CA SER A 143 27.87 -7.60 -5.34
C SER A 143 29.13 -8.23 -4.75
N ASN A 144 30.15 -7.40 -4.44
CA ASN A 144 31.40 -7.86 -3.82
C ASN A 144 31.29 -8.10 -2.30
N ARG A 145 30.26 -7.57 -1.66
CA ARG A 145 30.04 -7.69 -0.21
C ARG A 145 29.01 -8.76 0.11
N ILE A 146 27.94 -8.84 -0.68
CA ILE A 146 26.86 -9.81 -0.48
C ILE A 146 27.37 -11.23 -0.68
N LYS A 147 27.17 -12.07 0.32
CA LYS A 147 27.47 -13.51 0.23
C LYS A 147 26.46 -14.17 -0.71
N LYS A 148 26.99 -14.81 -1.76
CA LYS A 148 26.18 -15.52 -2.76
C LYS A 148 25.78 -16.88 -2.18
N ASN A 149 24.57 -16.94 -1.63
CA ASN A 149 23.92 -18.15 -1.13
C ASN A 149 22.56 -18.33 -1.78
N SER A 150 21.75 -19.27 -1.29
CA SER A 150 20.39 -19.56 -1.79
C SER A 150 19.41 -18.38 -1.71
N ASP A 151 19.70 -17.36 -0.88
CA ASP A 151 18.79 -16.25 -0.60
C ASP A 151 18.91 -15.11 -1.61
N ILE A 152 19.82 -15.19 -2.56
CA ILE A 152 20.06 -14.20 -3.60
C ILE A 152 20.03 -14.82 -4.99
N GLY A 153 19.51 -14.10 -5.95
CA GLY A 153 19.48 -14.52 -7.34
C GLY A 153 19.55 -13.37 -8.32
N THR A 154 19.19 -13.61 -9.59
CA THR A 154 19.18 -12.55 -10.58
C THR A 154 17.89 -11.73 -10.56
N THR A 155 18.00 -10.41 -10.65
CA THR A 155 16.85 -9.51 -10.85
C THR A 155 16.52 -9.32 -12.33
N ASN A 156 17.44 -9.67 -13.24
CA ASN A 156 17.29 -9.65 -14.70
C ASN A 156 16.64 -8.37 -15.25
N VAL A 157 17.30 -7.24 -15.08
CA VAL A 157 16.88 -5.97 -15.66
C VAL A 157 17.46 -5.85 -17.07
N LYS A 158 16.64 -6.06 -18.11
CA LYS A 158 16.86 -5.70 -19.53
C LYS A 158 18.31 -5.89 -20.03
N GLY A 159 18.85 -7.10 -19.94
CA GLY A 159 20.15 -7.46 -20.49
C GLY A 159 21.35 -7.28 -19.54
N GLU A 160 21.16 -6.68 -18.36
CA GLU A 160 22.15 -6.65 -17.29
C GLU A 160 21.77 -7.67 -16.20
N TYR A 161 22.73 -8.47 -15.77
CA TYR A 161 22.52 -9.40 -14.66
C TYR A 161 22.57 -8.61 -13.34
N GLY A 162 21.40 -8.33 -12.76
CA GLY A 162 21.30 -7.78 -11.43
C GLY A 162 21.35 -8.87 -10.36
N LEU A 163 21.91 -8.58 -9.18
CA LEU A 163 21.81 -9.43 -7.99
C LEU A 163 20.71 -8.88 -7.08
N GLY A 164 19.88 -9.77 -6.52
CA GLY A 164 18.84 -9.35 -5.60
C GLY A 164 17.76 -10.38 -5.40
N PHE A 165 16.59 -9.89 -5.01
CA PHE A 165 15.39 -10.69 -4.76
C PHE A 165 14.13 -9.90 -5.11
N MET A 166 13.00 -10.58 -5.13
CA MET A 166 11.70 -10.03 -5.47
C MET A 166 10.80 -9.98 -4.23
N LEU A 167 9.97 -8.95 -4.16
CA LEU A 167 8.91 -8.77 -3.15
C LEU A 167 7.56 -8.63 -3.85
N HIS A 168 6.55 -9.34 -3.37
CA HIS A 168 5.17 -9.24 -3.83
C HIS A 168 4.22 -9.15 -2.65
N PRO A 169 3.97 -7.96 -2.11
CA PRO A 169 3.04 -7.73 -1.02
C PRO A 169 1.60 -7.62 -1.48
N SER A 170 0.69 -7.92 -0.56
CA SER A 170 -0.73 -7.55 -0.58
C SER A 170 -0.98 -6.45 0.46
N LEU A 171 -1.03 -5.20 0.01
CA LEU A 171 -1.33 -4.03 0.83
C LEU A 171 -2.83 -3.91 1.03
N VAL A 172 -3.29 -3.90 2.26
CA VAL A 172 -4.71 -3.79 2.64
C VAL A 172 -5.03 -2.36 2.99
N VAL A 173 -6.06 -1.82 2.34
CA VAL A 173 -6.55 -0.45 2.58
C VAL A 173 -8.06 -0.45 2.82
N ASP A 174 -8.57 0.57 3.51
CA ASP A 174 -10.00 0.79 3.66
C ASP A 174 -10.66 1.03 2.30
N ALA A 175 -11.85 0.46 2.07
CA ALA A 175 -12.56 0.57 0.80
C ALA A 175 -13.22 1.95 0.57
N VAL A 176 -13.28 2.81 1.60
CA VAL A 176 -13.91 4.14 1.53
C VAL A 176 -12.88 5.21 1.19
N ASP A 177 -11.75 5.23 1.90
CA ASP A 177 -10.81 6.37 1.90
C ASP A 177 -9.35 5.99 1.61
N CYS A 178 -9.09 4.72 1.28
CA CYS A 178 -7.77 4.20 0.95
C CYS A 178 -6.76 4.30 2.11
N ILE A 179 -7.23 4.24 3.36
CA ILE A 179 -6.38 4.23 4.55
C ILE A 179 -5.68 2.86 4.65
N PRO A 180 -4.33 2.79 4.68
CA PRO A 180 -3.64 1.51 4.79
C PRO A 180 -3.76 0.90 6.18
N TYR A 181 -4.22 -0.34 6.21
CA TYR A 181 -4.30 -1.17 7.39
C TYR A 181 -3.05 -2.03 7.63
N GLY A 182 -2.27 -2.33 6.59
CA GLY A 182 -1.07 -3.15 6.67
C GLY A 182 -0.92 -4.10 5.49
N TYR A 183 -0.24 -5.20 5.72
CA TYR A 183 -0.03 -6.24 4.72
C TYR A 183 -0.65 -7.55 5.18
N SER A 184 -1.50 -8.13 4.35
CA SER A 184 -2.11 -9.45 4.63
C SER A 184 -1.17 -10.61 4.33
N ASP A 185 -0.27 -10.42 3.35
CA ASP A 185 0.79 -11.37 2.98
C ASP A 185 1.90 -10.67 2.20
N ILE A 186 3.11 -11.22 2.25
CA ILE A 186 4.26 -10.76 1.46
C ILE A 186 5.05 -11.96 0.99
N LYS A 187 5.02 -12.24 -0.31
CA LYS A 187 5.88 -13.26 -0.89
C LYS A 187 7.26 -12.68 -1.21
N ILE A 188 8.32 -13.38 -0.74
CA ILE A 188 9.71 -13.08 -1.06
C ILE A 188 10.30 -14.27 -1.81
N TRP A 189 10.98 -14.00 -2.92
CA TRP A 189 11.68 -15.05 -3.66
C TRP A 189 12.83 -14.46 -4.47
N ASN A 190 13.72 -15.33 -4.93
CA ASN A 190 14.76 -14.99 -5.90
C ASN A 190 14.72 -15.93 -7.11
N ARG A 191 15.11 -15.42 -8.25
CA ARG A 191 15.31 -16.21 -9.45
C ARG A 191 16.69 -16.89 -9.37
N PRO A 192 16.86 -18.07 -9.98
CA PRO A 192 18.21 -18.68 -10.08
C PRO A 192 19.23 -17.70 -10.67
N LEU A 193 20.49 -17.77 -10.21
CA LEU A 193 21.58 -16.92 -10.73
C LEU A 193 21.77 -17.14 -12.23
N GLU A 194 21.69 -18.41 -12.67
CA GLU A 194 21.70 -18.80 -14.07
C GLU A 194 20.27 -19.08 -14.55
N LEU A 195 19.64 -18.04 -15.06
CA LEU A 195 18.28 -18.15 -15.55
C LEU A 195 18.28 -18.53 -17.03
N LYS A 196 17.91 -19.78 -17.35
CA LYS A 196 17.65 -20.22 -18.73
C LYS A 196 16.58 -19.36 -19.39
N SER A 197 16.64 -19.18 -20.70
CA SER A 197 15.64 -18.43 -21.46
C SER A 197 14.24 -19.04 -21.29
N LYS A 198 13.20 -18.25 -21.53
CA LYS A 198 11.80 -18.75 -21.48
C LYS A 198 11.55 -19.89 -22.46
N PHE A 199 12.27 -19.89 -23.59
CA PHE A 199 12.19 -20.93 -24.61
C PHE A 199 12.81 -22.24 -24.11
N GLU A 200 14.03 -22.20 -23.58
CA GLU A 200 14.72 -23.39 -23.03
C GLU A 200 13.99 -24.03 -21.84
N ARG A 201 13.21 -23.27 -21.09
CA ARG A 201 12.39 -23.75 -19.98
C ARG A 201 11.02 -24.28 -20.40
N GLU A 202 10.67 -24.21 -21.71
CA GLU A 202 9.31 -24.49 -22.20
C GLU A 202 8.21 -23.82 -21.35
N TYR A 203 8.48 -22.59 -20.90
CA TYR A 203 7.70 -21.87 -19.87
C TYR A 203 6.18 -21.89 -20.08
N ASN A 204 5.76 -21.88 -21.34
CA ASN A 204 4.33 -21.88 -21.68
C ASN A 204 3.64 -23.21 -21.36
N LYS A 205 4.39 -24.33 -21.33
CA LYS A 205 3.87 -25.68 -21.05
C LYS A 205 3.84 -26.02 -19.57
N LEU A 206 4.58 -25.25 -18.73
CA LEU A 206 4.60 -25.49 -17.28
C LEU A 206 3.20 -25.31 -16.69
N PRO A 207 2.85 -26.06 -15.63
CA PRO A 207 1.67 -25.79 -14.82
C PRO A 207 1.80 -24.40 -14.15
N ILE A 208 0.68 -23.81 -13.73
CA ILE A 208 0.69 -22.44 -13.19
C ILE A 208 1.55 -22.34 -11.93
N GLU A 209 1.58 -23.38 -11.12
CA GLU A 209 2.32 -23.48 -9.85
C GLU A 209 3.83 -23.36 -10.05
N GLU A 210 4.36 -23.76 -11.21
CA GLU A 210 5.77 -23.67 -11.57
C GLU A 210 6.14 -22.36 -12.29
N LYS A 211 5.14 -21.54 -12.60
CA LYS A 211 5.35 -20.23 -13.23
C LYS A 211 5.56 -19.14 -12.20
N GLU A 212 6.45 -18.20 -12.48
CA GLU A 212 6.64 -17.01 -11.62
C GLU A 212 5.35 -16.20 -11.44
N SER A 213 4.43 -16.29 -12.40
CA SER A 213 3.12 -15.65 -12.30
C SER A 213 2.20 -16.26 -11.22
N TYR A 214 2.53 -17.46 -10.70
CA TYR A 214 1.81 -18.08 -9.60
C TYR A 214 1.78 -17.22 -8.33
N LYS A 215 2.79 -16.36 -8.14
CA LYS A 215 2.83 -15.40 -7.03
C LYS A 215 1.53 -14.63 -6.83
N TRP A 216 0.86 -14.24 -7.92
CA TRP A 216 -0.41 -13.51 -7.87
C TRP A 216 -1.52 -14.35 -7.24
N LEU A 217 -1.62 -15.60 -7.67
CA LEU A 217 -2.60 -16.56 -7.16
C LEU A 217 -2.31 -16.98 -5.72
N GLU A 218 -1.06 -17.24 -5.40
CA GLU A 218 -0.61 -17.66 -4.07
C GLU A 218 -0.88 -16.56 -3.03
N VAL A 219 -0.46 -15.32 -3.29
CA VAL A 219 -0.70 -14.19 -2.38
C VAL A 219 -2.20 -13.88 -2.28
N SER A 220 -3.00 -14.08 -3.34
CA SER A 220 -4.46 -13.97 -3.25
C SER A 220 -5.07 -15.02 -2.31
N LYS A 221 -4.62 -16.29 -2.40
CA LYS A 221 -5.06 -17.37 -1.50
C LYS A 221 -4.68 -17.07 -0.06
N ASN A 222 -3.44 -16.64 0.18
CA ASN A 222 -2.95 -16.30 1.52
C ASN A 222 -3.69 -15.10 2.11
N THR A 223 -3.90 -14.03 1.31
CA THR A 223 -4.71 -12.86 1.70
C THR A 223 -6.12 -13.27 2.13
N LYS A 224 -6.79 -14.10 1.31
CA LYS A 224 -8.11 -14.63 1.63
C LYS A 224 -8.09 -15.43 2.93
N ALA A 225 -7.15 -16.36 3.08
CA ALA A 225 -7.02 -17.18 4.29
C ALA A 225 -6.75 -16.33 5.55
N ALA A 226 -5.97 -15.25 5.43
CA ALA A 226 -5.64 -14.38 6.55
C ALA A 226 -6.82 -13.51 7.02
N LEU A 227 -7.69 -13.05 6.10
CA LEU A 227 -8.64 -11.97 6.39
C LEU A 227 -10.12 -12.40 6.38
N SER A 228 -10.52 -13.48 5.68
CA SER A 228 -11.93 -13.81 5.42
C SER A 228 -12.81 -13.97 6.66
N ASP A 229 -12.25 -14.38 7.79
CA ASP A 229 -12.95 -14.54 9.06
C ASP A 229 -13.10 -13.22 9.86
N SER A 230 -12.36 -12.17 9.49
CA SER A 230 -12.30 -10.91 10.24
C SER A 230 -12.90 -9.71 9.51
N VAL A 231 -12.94 -9.72 8.18
CA VAL A 231 -13.45 -8.60 7.37
C VAL A 231 -14.90 -8.85 6.94
N GLU A 232 -15.64 -7.78 6.63
CA GLU A 232 -16.97 -7.86 6.03
C GLU A 232 -16.91 -8.37 4.60
N GLY A 233 -15.90 -7.94 3.85
CA GLY A 233 -15.60 -8.36 2.49
C GLY A 233 -14.32 -7.74 1.98
N MET A 234 -13.79 -8.26 0.88
CA MET A 234 -12.55 -7.78 0.27
C MET A 234 -12.59 -7.78 -1.25
N VAL A 235 -11.89 -6.82 -1.84
CA VAL A 235 -11.62 -6.78 -3.29
C VAL A 235 -10.11 -6.86 -3.51
N ILE A 236 -9.64 -7.88 -4.20
CA ILE A 236 -8.22 -8.01 -4.56
C ILE A 236 -7.98 -7.29 -5.89
N VAL A 237 -7.12 -6.27 -5.86
CA VAL A 237 -6.79 -5.41 -6.99
C VAL A 237 -5.42 -5.75 -7.53
N GLN A 238 -5.35 -6.08 -8.84
CA GLN A 238 -4.11 -6.47 -9.51
C GLN A 238 -3.94 -5.74 -10.85
N ASP A 239 -2.69 -5.62 -11.28
CA ASP A 239 -2.39 -5.10 -12.60
C ASP A 239 -2.53 -6.17 -13.70
N ARG A 240 -2.02 -5.87 -14.91
CA ARG A 240 -2.10 -6.77 -16.07
C ARG A 240 -1.42 -8.13 -15.89
N GLU A 241 -0.44 -8.25 -14.99
CA GLU A 241 0.24 -9.51 -14.76
C GLU A 241 -0.64 -10.49 -13.99
N GLY A 242 -1.60 -9.98 -13.20
CA GLY A 242 -2.60 -10.77 -12.50
C GLY A 242 -3.75 -11.30 -13.38
N ASP A 243 -3.83 -10.92 -14.68
CA ASP A 243 -4.86 -11.42 -15.62
C ASP A 243 -4.63 -12.90 -15.95
N ILE A 244 -4.84 -13.77 -14.98
CA ILE A 244 -4.65 -15.21 -15.01
C ILE A 244 -6.02 -15.88 -14.87
N TYR A 245 -6.34 -16.88 -15.71
CA TYR A 245 -7.65 -17.54 -15.69
C TYR A 245 -7.98 -18.17 -14.33
N GLU A 246 -7.00 -18.82 -13.73
CA GLU A 246 -7.13 -19.48 -12.43
C GLU A 246 -7.50 -18.52 -11.30
N GLN A 247 -7.07 -17.26 -11.36
CA GLN A 247 -7.48 -16.21 -10.40
C GLN A 247 -9.01 -16.10 -10.36
N PHE A 248 -9.61 -15.87 -11.53
CA PHE A 248 -11.05 -15.70 -11.66
C PHE A 248 -11.85 -16.98 -11.35
N ALA A 249 -11.25 -18.14 -11.59
CA ALA A 249 -11.91 -19.43 -11.41
C ALA A 249 -11.85 -19.97 -9.98
N THR A 250 -10.92 -19.50 -9.12
CA THR A 250 -10.65 -20.15 -7.84
C THR A 250 -10.62 -19.22 -6.62
N ILE A 251 -10.40 -17.93 -6.80
CA ILE A 251 -10.28 -16.97 -5.68
C ILE A 251 -11.63 -16.45 -5.20
N PRO A 252 -12.56 -16.03 -6.09
CA PRO A 252 -13.81 -15.41 -5.67
C PRO A 252 -14.68 -16.33 -4.80
N ASP A 253 -15.33 -15.76 -3.81
CA ASP A 253 -16.39 -16.36 -3.01
C ASP A 253 -17.35 -15.27 -2.52
N GLU A 254 -18.21 -15.58 -1.54
CA GLU A 254 -19.23 -14.67 -1.00
C GLU A 254 -18.64 -13.37 -0.40
N LYS A 255 -17.37 -13.38 0.02
CA LYS A 255 -16.69 -12.24 0.66
C LYS A 255 -15.50 -11.71 -0.14
N THR A 256 -15.12 -12.38 -1.21
CA THR A 256 -13.88 -12.07 -1.94
C THR A 256 -14.16 -11.83 -3.41
N ASP A 257 -13.92 -10.60 -3.83
CA ASP A 257 -13.99 -10.18 -5.22
C ASP A 257 -12.61 -9.90 -5.83
N LEU A 258 -12.56 -9.91 -7.15
CA LEU A 258 -11.39 -9.57 -7.93
C LEU A 258 -11.64 -8.32 -8.79
N LEU A 259 -10.61 -7.49 -8.93
CA LEU A 259 -10.59 -6.35 -9.83
C LEU A 259 -9.22 -6.29 -10.52
N ILE A 260 -9.12 -6.79 -11.74
CA ILE A 260 -7.86 -7.03 -12.44
C ILE A 260 -7.86 -6.32 -13.79
N ARG A 261 -6.77 -5.63 -14.11
CA ARG A 261 -6.63 -5.01 -15.43
C ARG A 261 -6.37 -6.06 -16.51
N ALA A 262 -7.19 -6.07 -17.54
CA ALA A 262 -7.06 -7.00 -18.66
C ALA A 262 -5.74 -6.82 -19.42
N ARG A 263 -5.03 -7.92 -19.62
CA ARG A 263 -3.80 -8.01 -20.41
C ARG A 263 -4.08 -8.59 -21.80
N THR A 264 -4.90 -9.65 -21.83
CA THR A 264 -5.07 -10.51 -22.99
C THR A 264 -6.37 -10.19 -23.71
N ASN A 265 -6.29 -9.97 -25.03
CA ASN A 265 -7.47 -9.83 -25.89
C ASN A 265 -8.08 -11.22 -26.17
N ARG A 266 -8.61 -11.85 -25.11
CA ARG A 266 -9.18 -13.20 -25.19
C ARG A 266 -10.51 -13.23 -25.93
N LYS A 267 -10.86 -14.41 -26.43
CA LYS A 267 -12.15 -14.69 -27.04
C LYS A 267 -13.17 -14.95 -25.91
N LEU A 268 -14.32 -14.34 -25.98
CA LEU A 268 -15.42 -14.51 -25.04
C LEU A 268 -16.34 -15.68 -25.46
N LYS A 269 -17.31 -16.01 -24.62
CA LYS A 269 -18.30 -17.07 -24.90
C LYS A 269 -19.12 -16.80 -26.16
N ASP A 270 -19.46 -15.53 -26.40
CA ASP A 270 -20.17 -15.04 -27.58
C ASP A 270 -19.28 -14.91 -28.84
N GLU A 271 -18.08 -15.49 -28.83
CA GLU A 271 -17.09 -15.46 -29.90
C GLU A 271 -16.46 -14.08 -30.17
N THR A 272 -16.91 -13.03 -29.51
CA THR A 272 -16.30 -11.69 -29.63
C THR A 272 -14.94 -11.60 -28.96
N LYS A 273 -14.15 -10.60 -29.31
CA LYS A 273 -12.87 -10.31 -28.66
C LYS A 273 -13.05 -9.29 -27.53
N LEU A 274 -12.42 -9.55 -26.37
CA LEU A 274 -12.52 -8.71 -25.18
C LEU A 274 -12.30 -7.22 -25.46
N PHE A 275 -11.27 -6.86 -26.26
CA PHE A 275 -10.91 -5.46 -26.48
C PHE A 275 -11.79 -4.73 -27.49
N THR A 276 -12.60 -5.46 -28.23
CA THR A 276 -13.53 -4.91 -29.24
C THR A 276 -14.99 -5.12 -28.89
N CYS A 277 -15.28 -5.77 -27.75
CA CYS A 277 -16.65 -6.11 -27.39
C CYS A 277 -17.55 -4.90 -27.09
N PHE A 278 -16.98 -3.70 -26.93
CA PHE A 278 -17.69 -2.43 -26.77
C PHE A 278 -17.79 -1.61 -28.06
N SER A 279 -17.34 -2.12 -29.22
CA SER A 279 -17.26 -1.32 -30.48
C SER A 279 -18.58 -0.64 -30.85
N ASN A 280 -19.72 -1.32 -30.60
CA ASN A 280 -21.05 -0.85 -30.96
C ASN A 280 -21.89 -0.42 -29.72
N GLN A 281 -21.27 -0.27 -28.54
CA GLN A 281 -21.97 0.11 -27.33
C GLN A 281 -21.74 1.60 -27.04
N ALA A 282 -22.82 2.33 -26.85
CA ALA A 282 -22.77 3.72 -26.39
C ALA A 282 -22.12 3.83 -25.01
N SER A 283 -21.56 4.99 -24.70
CA SER A 283 -21.10 5.31 -23.35
C SER A 283 -22.28 5.31 -22.36
N GLN A 284 -22.04 4.73 -21.18
CA GLN A 284 -23.04 4.66 -20.10
C GLN A 284 -22.80 5.73 -19.03
N GLY A 285 -21.73 6.50 -19.17
CA GLY A 285 -21.37 7.63 -18.31
C GLY A 285 -20.00 8.18 -18.65
N SER A 286 -19.64 9.28 -18.02
CA SER A 286 -18.32 9.89 -18.15
C SER A 286 -17.88 10.57 -16.86
N TYR A 287 -16.57 10.78 -16.73
CA TYR A 287 -15.96 11.54 -15.66
C TYR A 287 -14.69 12.23 -16.15
N GLU A 288 -14.22 13.22 -15.41
CA GLU A 288 -12.99 13.94 -15.74
C GLU A 288 -11.86 13.61 -14.78
N ILE A 289 -10.64 13.55 -15.28
CA ILE A 289 -9.42 13.42 -14.49
C ILE A 289 -8.38 14.44 -14.92
N VAL A 290 -7.59 14.91 -13.95
CA VAL A 290 -6.43 15.75 -14.22
C VAL A 290 -5.23 14.84 -14.52
N VAL A 291 -4.73 14.92 -15.75
CA VAL A 291 -3.50 14.23 -16.16
C VAL A 291 -2.34 15.19 -15.98
N GLU A 292 -1.49 14.93 -14.99
CA GLU A 292 -0.35 15.81 -14.69
C GLU A 292 0.72 15.77 -15.78
N ALA A 293 1.44 16.89 -15.91
CA ALA A 293 2.55 17.00 -16.85
C ALA A 293 3.65 15.98 -16.54
N CYS A 294 4.23 15.38 -17.58
CA CYS A 294 5.35 14.46 -17.42
C CYS A 294 6.47 14.78 -18.42
N LYS A 295 7.56 15.38 -17.93
CA LYS A 295 8.72 15.75 -18.76
C LYS A 295 9.34 14.56 -19.50
N LYS A 296 9.46 13.40 -18.82
CA LYS A 296 10.02 12.17 -19.41
C LYS A 296 9.22 11.66 -20.59
N LYS A 297 7.88 11.81 -20.55
CA LYS A 297 6.97 11.41 -21.65
C LYS A 297 6.63 12.57 -22.60
N LYS A 298 7.21 13.76 -22.38
CA LYS A 298 6.88 15.00 -23.11
C LYS A 298 5.37 15.29 -23.14
N ARG A 299 4.68 14.97 -22.01
CA ARG A 299 3.23 15.10 -21.87
C ARG A 299 2.89 16.38 -21.10
N PRO A 300 2.05 17.26 -21.66
CA PRO A 300 1.55 18.44 -20.96
C PRO A 300 0.48 18.03 -19.92
N LYS A 301 0.22 18.94 -18.97
CA LYS A 301 -0.95 18.82 -18.09
C LYS A 301 -2.23 18.99 -18.93
N ARG A 302 -3.23 18.14 -18.69
CA ARG A 302 -4.55 18.24 -19.34
C ARG A 302 -5.66 17.72 -18.45
N ILE A 303 -6.88 18.12 -18.74
CA ILE A 303 -8.08 17.48 -18.22
C ILE A 303 -8.48 16.43 -19.25
N ALA A 304 -8.59 15.19 -18.85
CA ALA A 304 -9.00 14.09 -19.69
C ALA A 304 -10.45 13.70 -19.37
N THR A 305 -11.31 13.73 -20.39
CA THR A 305 -12.67 13.22 -20.29
C THR A 305 -12.65 11.72 -20.57
N MET A 306 -13.11 10.94 -19.62
CA MET A 306 -13.13 9.48 -19.65
C MET A 306 -14.56 8.98 -19.86
N GLU A 307 -14.82 8.32 -20.99
CA GLU A 307 -16.06 7.57 -21.18
C GLU A 307 -16.01 6.21 -20.49
N VAL A 308 -17.11 5.82 -19.90
CA VAL A 308 -17.26 4.55 -19.18
C VAL A 308 -18.27 3.66 -19.89
N ARG A 309 -17.87 2.40 -20.11
CA ARG A 309 -18.74 1.32 -20.59
C ARG A 309 -18.56 0.12 -19.69
N TYR A 310 -19.62 -0.59 -19.41
CA TYR A 310 -19.57 -1.84 -18.64
C TYR A 310 -20.64 -2.81 -19.12
N LYS A 311 -20.35 -4.11 -19.00
CA LYS A 311 -21.31 -5.18 -19.27
C LYS A 311 -20.86 -6.51 -18.67
N PRO A 312 -21.79 -7.45 -18.45
CA PRO A 312 -21.45 -8.83 -18.14
C PRO A 312 -20.77 -9.49 -19.33
N ILE A 313 -19.80 -10.34 -19.06
CA ILE A 313 -19.10 -11.16 -20.03
C ILE A 313 -18.88 -12.56 -19.46
N THR A 314 -18.60 -13.52 -20.32
CA THR A 314 -18.15 -14.87 -19.91
C THR A 314 -16.83 -15.18 -20.60
N ILE A 315 -15.80 -15.46 -19.83
CA ILE A 315 -14.51 -15.93 -20.33
C ILE A 315 -14.45 -17.44 -20.36
N LYS A 316 -13.81 -17.99 -21.39
CA LYS A 316 -13.61 -19.44 -21.55
C LYS A 316 -12.24 -19.85 -21.03
N LYS A 317 -12.19 -21.05 -20.46
CA LYS A 317 -10.94 -21.72 -20.09
C LYS A 317 -10.04 -21.88 -21.32
N THR A 318 -8.76 -21.59 -21.18
CA THR A 318 -7.73 -21.84 -22.20
C THR A 318 -7.13 -23.23 -22.01
N ASP A 319 -6.55 -23.80 -23.06
CA ASP A 319 -5.87 -25.12 -22.98
C ASP A 319 -4.68 -25.10 -22.01
N ALA A 320 -4.08 -23.93 -21.80
CA ALA A 320 -2.98 -23.73 -20.87
C ALA A 320 -3.41 -23.63 -19.39
N ALA A 321 -4.72 -23.51 -19.10
CA ALA A 321 -5.22 -23.38 -17.75
C ALA A 321 -5.28 -24.76 -17.06
N SER A 322 -5.15 -24.73 -15.72
CA SER A 322 -5.09 -25.93 -14.86
C SER A 322 -6.28 -26.88 -15.09
N LYS A 323 -6.01 -28.18 -15.00
CA LYS A 323 -7.06 -29.21 -15.11
C LYS A 323 -8.03 -29.07 -13.96
N GLY A 324 -9.14 -29.09 -13.82
CA GLY A 324 -10.02 -29.04 -12.64
C GLY A 324 -10.64 -27.68 -12.34
N VAL A 325 -10.21 -26.60 -12.99
CA VAL A 325 -10.90 -25.31 -12.88
C VAL A 325 -12.14 -25.25 -13.80
N ALA A 326 -13.09 -24.40 -13.46
CA ALA A 326 -14.32 -24.20 -14.22
C ALA A 326 -14.04 -23.97 -15.72
N LYS A 327 -14.90 -24.46 -16.62
CA LYS A 327 -14.74 -24.30 -18.06
C LYS A 327 -15.05 -22.87 -18.53
N GLU A 328 -15.90 -22.18 -17.81
CA GLU A 328 -16.34 -20.80 -18.06
C GLU A 328 -16.43 -20.04 -16.75
N VAL A 329 -16.13 -18.74 -16.77
CA VAL A 329 -16.27 -17.85 -15.62
C VAL A 329 -17.03 -16.61 -16.07
N ALA A 330 -18.12 -16.29 -15.34
CA ALA A 330 -18.88 -15.06 -15.51
C ALA A 330 -18.16 -13.91 -14.81
N LEU A 331 -18.03 -12.78 -15.49
CA LEU A 331 -17.35 -11.57 -15.01
C LEU A 331 -18.09 -10.33 -15.52
N TYR A 332 -17.72 -9.18 -15.01
CA TYR A 332 -18.03 -7.88 -15.60
C TYR A 332 -16.76 -7.27 -16.20
N LEU A 333 -16.91 -6.65 -17.37
CA LEU A 333 -15.87 -5.86 -18.00
C LEU A 333 -16.25 -4.39 -17.90
N ILE A 334 -15.32 -3.58 -17.39
CA ILE A 334 -15.42 -2.12 -17.33
C ILE A 334 -14.35 -1.54 -18.26
N GLU A 335 -14.74 -0.68 -19.21
CA GLU A 335 -13.81 0.10 -20.01
C GLU A 335 -13.92 1.58 -19.62
N ALA A 336 -12.80 2.19 -19.22
CA ALA A 336 -12.65 3.63 -19.08
C ALA A 336 -11.68 4.12 -20.14
N LYS A 337 -12.19 4.90 -21.11
CA LYS A 337 -11.44 5.32 -22.30
C LYS A 337 -11.47 6.84 -22.43
N GLU A 338 -10.30 7.45 -22.52
CA GLU A 338 -10.16 8.88 -22.80
C GLU A 338 -10.72 9.20 -24.19
N ILE A 339 -11.53 10.24 -24.27
CA ILE A 339 -12.03 10.81 -25.53
C ILE A 339 -11.37 12.17 -25.78
N ASN A 340 -11.53 12.72 -26.98
CA ASN A 340 -11.02 14.05 -27.37
C ASN A 340 -9.50 14.22 -27.19
N TYR A 341 -8.74 13.13 -27.28
CA TYR A 341 -7.29 13.15 -27.24
C TYR A 341 -6.69 12.07 -28.16
N ASP A 342 -5.87 12.50 -29.13
CA ASP A 342 -5.29 11.61 -30.13
C ASP A 342 -3.79 11.33 -29.92
N GLY A 343 -3.25 11.76 -28.78
CA GLY A 343 -1.86 11.51 -28.40
C GLY A 343 -1.58 10.03 -28.11
N ARG A 344 -0.30 9.63 -28.24
CA ARG A 344 0.16 8.24 -28.03
C ARG A 344 -0.07 7.70 -26.62
N ASP A 345 -0.23 8.56 -25.63
CA ASP A 345 -0.45 8.22 -24.22
C ASP A 345 -1.93 8.32 -23.81
N LYS A 346 -2.85 8.17 -24.76
CA LYS A 346 -4.30 8.08 -24.54
C LYS A 346 -4.62 7.02 -23.50
N ILE A 347 -5.41 7.41 -22.48
CA ILE A 347 -5.75 6.52 -21.38
C ILE A 347 -6.84 5.55 -21.82
N CYS A 348 -6.60 4.26 -21.59
CA CYS A 348 -7.60 3.22 -21.77
C CYS A 348 -7.37 2.13 -20.72
N TRP A 349 -8.33 2.00 -19.81
CA TRP A 349 -8.36 0.92 -18.82
C TRP A 349 -9.47 -0.05 -19.17
N ARG A 350 -9.16 -1.34 -19.15
CA ARG A 350 -10.11 -2.43 -19.23
C ARG A 350 -9.95 -3.28 -17.98
N LEU A 351 -10.96 -3.28 -17.15
CA LEU A 351 -10.96 -3.96 -15.85
C LEU A 351 -11.92 -5.14 -15.91
N LEU A 352 -11.42 -6.30 -15.51
CA LEU A 352 -12.21 -7.51 -15.29
C LEU A 352 -12.52 -7.61 -13.81
N THR A 353 -13.78 -7.84 -13.46
CA THR A 353 -14.18 -7.96 -12.05
C THR A 353 -15.25 -9.02 -11.85
N THR A 354 -15.28 -9.62 -10.68
CA THR A 354 -16.34 -10.52 -10.23
C THR A 354 -17.50 -9.77 -9.60
N ILE A 355 -17.31 -8.50 -9.24
CA ILE A 355 -18.34 -7.62 -8.72
C ILE A 355 -19.43 -7.42 -9.79
N GLU A 356 -20.69 -7.55 -9.38
CA GLU A 356 -21.83 -7.30 -10.26
C GLU A 356 -21.98 -5.80 -10.53
N VAL A 357 -21.52 -5.37 -11.71
CA VAL A 357 -21.58 -3.95 -12.14
C VAL A 357 -22.83 -3.70 -12.96
N ASN A 358 -23.91 -3.36 -12.30
CA ASN A 358 -25.22 -3.13 -12.91
C ASN A 358 -25.59 -1.63 -13.08
N ASN A 359 -24.77 -0.72 -12.55
CA ASN A 359 -24.95 0.73 -12.68
C ASN A 359 -23.62 1.47 -12.80
N ILE A 360 -23.69 2.74 -13.20
CA ILE A 360 -22.50 3.58 -13.41
C ILE A 360 -21.72 3.85 -12.12
N GLN A 361 -22.39 3.94 -10.98
CA GLN A 361 -21.76 4.23 -9.71
C GLN A 361 -20.82 3.09 -9.29
N LEU A 362 -21.24 1.83 -9.45
CA LEU A 362 -20.40 0.68 -9.20
C LEU A 362 -19.22 0.59 -10.18
N ALA A 363 -19.43 0.95 -11.46
CA ALA A 363 -18.34 1.03 -12.43
C ALA A 363 -17.29 2.09 -12.01
N LEU A 364 -17.74 3.27 -11.58
CA LEU A 364 -16.87 4.34 -11.08
C LEU A 364 -16.15 3.95 -9.78
N LEU A 365 -16.82 3.24 -8.89
CA LEU A 365 -16.23 2.72 -7.65
C LEU A 365 -15.08 1.72 -7.96
N CYS A 366 -15.31 0.77 -8.87
CA CYS A 366 -14.26 -0.15 -9.33
C CYS A 366 -13.08 0.60 -9.97
N ILE A 367 -13.35 1.62 -10.80
CA ILE A 367 -12.29 2.45 -11.40
C ILE A 367 -11.49 3.18 -10.32
N ASN A 368 -12.17 3.71 -9.29
CA ASN A 368 -11.54 4.39 -8.17
C ASN A 368 -10.65 3.41 -7.37
N TRP A 369 -11.14 2.25 -6.97
CA TRP A 369 -10.34 1.22 -6.30
C TRP A 369 -9.13 0.78 -7.14
N TYR A 370 -9.31 0.62 -8.45
CA TYR A 370 -8.17 0.32 -9.32
C TYR A 370 -7.14 1.45 -9.35
N SER A 371 -7.56 2.70 -9.26
CA SER A 371 -6.65 3.85 -9.20
C SER A 371 -5.76 3.83 -7.95
N TRP A 372 -6.24 3.28 -6.85
CA TRP A 372 -5.50 3.14 -5.59
C TRP A 372 -4.32 2.16 -5.67
N ARG A 373 -4.25 1.36 -6.72
CA ARG A 373 -3.08 0.50 -6.97
C ARG A 373 -1.75 1.27 -6.91
N TRP A 374 -1.76 2.55 -7.24
CA TRP A 374 -0.58 3.40 -7.14
C TRP A 374 -0.06 3.59 -5.71
N THR A 375 -0.86 3.34 -4.70
CA THR A 375 -0.46 3.45 -3.28
C THR A 375 0.68 2.49 -2.94
N ILE A 376 0.69 1.29 -3.50
CA ILE A 376 1.76 0.31 -3.27
C ILE A 376 3.09 0.77 -3.90
N GLU A 377 3.05 1.52 -4.99
CA GLU A 377 4.25 2.09 -5.61
C GLU A 377 4.89 3.18 -4.74
N GLU A 378 4.10 3.89 -3.92
CA GLU A 378 4.64 4.82 -2.91
C GLU A 378 5.40 4.07 -1.81
N VAL A 379 4.91 2.89 -1.38
CA VAL A 379 5.66 2.00 -0.48
C VAL A 379 7.00 1.61 -1.10
N PHE A 380 7.00 1.19 -2.36
CA PHE A 380 8.23 0.80 -3.06
C PHE A 380 9.23 1.96 -3.20
N LYS A 381 8.76 3.19 -3.38
CA LYS A 381 9.63 4.39 -3.38
C LYS A 381 10.28 4.60 -2.02
N ILE A 382 9.54 4.43 -0.93
CA ILE A 382 10.06 4.57 0.44
C ILE A 382 11.07 3.46 0.76
N LEU A 383 10.87 2.25 0.30
CA LEU A 383 11.86 1.17 0.43
C LEU A 383 13.18 1.49 -0.30
N LYS A 384 13.08 2.12 -1.48
CA LYS A 384 14.20 2.39 -2.40
C LYS A 384 14.76 3.80 -2.23
N LYS A 385 15.43 4.32 -3.26
CA LYS A 385 16.22 5.56 -3.27
C LYS A 385 15.50 6.81 -2.75
N GLU A 386 14.17 6.86 -2.85
CA GLU A 386 13.40 8.02 -2.39
C GLU A 386 13.05 7.94 -0.89
N GLY A 387 13.49 6.88 -0.20
CA GLY A 387 13.23 6.65 1.20
C GLY A 387 14.40 5.98 1.92
N TYR A 388 14.13 4.83 2.54
CA TYR A 388 15.11 4.08 3.33
C TYR A 388 16.31 3.60 2.52
N ASN A 389 16.18 3.49 1.18
CA ASN A 389 17.23 3.02 0.29
C ASN A 389 17.86 1.68 0.75
N VAL A 390 17.02 0.70 1.02
CA VAL A 390 17.44 -0.62 1.51
C VAL A 390 18.43 -1.32 0.55
N GLU A 391 18.40 -0.95 -0.73
CA GLU A 391 19.31 -1.41 -1.76
C GLU A 391 20.77 -0.95 -1.52
N ALA A 392 20.99 0.08 -0.71
CA ALA A 392 22.30 0.56 -0.29
C ALA A 392 22.75 -0.02 1.07
N SER A 393 22.02 -1.01 1.59
CA SER A 393 22.35 -1.66 2.86
C SER A 393 23.73 -2.32 2.81
N GLU A 394 24.50 -2.16 3.88
CA GLU A 394 25.83 -2.76 4.04
C GLU A 394 25.81 -4.18 4.62
N LEU A 395 24.63 -4.78 4.76
CA LEU A 395 24.49 -6.16 5.22
C LEU A 395 25.09 -7.15 4.23
N GLU A 396 25.77 -8.17 4.75
CA GLU A 396 26.47 -9.20 3.96
C GLU A 396 25.56 -10.34 3.51
N TYR A 397 24.43 -10.58 4.20
CA TYR A 397 23.50 -11.67 3.91
C TYR A 397 22.20 -11.14 3.34
N ALA A 398 21.77 -11.72 2.23
CA ALA A 398 20.51 -11.33 1.60
C ALA A 398 19.30 -11.59 2.51
N SER A 399 19.28 -12.67 3.30
CA SER A 399 18.26 -12.94 4.32
C SER A 399 18.11 -11.80 5.33
N SER A 400 19.22 -11.22 5.79
CA SER A 400 19.18 -10.05 6.67
C SER A 400 18.62 -8.80 5.98
N VAL A 401 18.92 -8.59 4.70
CA VAL A 401 18.33 -7.49 3.91
C VAL A 401 16.83 -7.70 3.71
N ARG A 402 16.38 -8.93 3.46
CA ARG A 402 14.97 -9.29 3.33
C ARG A 402 14.20 -8.98 4.62
N LYS A 403 14.72 -9.41 5.78
CA LYS A 403 14.13 -9.10 7.10
C LYS A 403 14.09 -7.58 7.34
N LEU A 404 15.16 -6.86 7.01
CA LEU A 404 15.17 -5.39 7.09
C LEU A 404 14.09 -4.76 6.19
N CYS A 405 13.91 -5.24 4.94
CA CYS A 405 12.85 -4.77 4.05
C CYS A 405 11.47 -4.94 4.68
N LEU A 406 11.17 -6.13 5.23
CA LEU A 406 9.89 -6.40 5.90
C LEU A 406 9.65 -5.45 7.08
N MET A 407 10.66 -5.22 7.91
CA MET A 407 10.56 -4.27 9.03
C MET A 407 10.35 -2.83 8.56
N VAL A 408 11.02 -2.40 7.48
CA VAL A 408 10.80 -1.08 6.87
C VAL A 408 9.40 -0.98 6.30
N MET A 409 8.86 -2.04 5.67
CA MET A 409 7.47 -2.06 5.19
C MET A 409 6.49 -1.82 6.34
N GLU A 410 6.67 -2.44 7.50
CA GLU A 410 5.83 -2.18 8.67
C GLU A 410 5.88 -0.71 9.10
N VAL A 411 7.07 -0.14 9.13
CA VAL A 411 7.26 1.28 9.49
C VAL A 411 6.59 2.23 8.47
N THR A 412 6.53 1.86 7.17
CA THR A 412 5.86 2.71 6.18
C THR A 412 4.37 2.88 6.47
N ILE A 413 3.72 1.91 7.08
CA ILE A 413 2.31 2.02 7.48
C ILE A 413 2.12 3.13 8.53
N LYS A 414 3.04 3.30 9.48
CA LYS A 414 3.00 4.45 10.43
C LYS A 414 3.03 5.80 9.71
N LEU A 415 3.85 5.94 8.68
CA LEU A 415 3.88 7.16 7.86
C LEU A 415 2.54 7.43 7.16
N PHE A 416 1.91 6.37 6.67
CA PHE A 416 0.57 6.48 6.08
C PHE A 416 -0.47 6.89 7.11
N LEU A 417 -0.41 6.36 8.34
CA LEU A 417 -1.31 6.73 9.43
C LEU A 417 -1.14 8.18 9.87
N MET A 418 0.11 8.69 9.93
CA MET A 418 0.35 10.12 10.16
C MET A 418 -0.29 10.97 9.06
N ARG A 419 -0.18 10.54 7.79
CA ARG A 419 -0.84 11.22 6.67
C ARG A 419 -2.36 11.23 6.87
N LEU A 420 -2.93 10.11 7.31
CA LEU A 420 -4.36 10.00 7.62
C LEU A 420 -4.78 10.97 8.71
N ALA A 421 -4.12 10.92 9.87
CA ALA A 421 -4.43 11.82 10.97
C ALA A 421 -4.50 13.29 10.52
N TYR A 422 -3.62 13.67 9.59
CA TYR A 422 -3.61 15.01 9.01
C TYR A 422 -4.69 15.23 7.95
N ALA A 423 -5.12 14.16 7.24
CA ALA A 423 -6.09 14.27 6.16
C ALA A 423 -7.54 14.42 6.68
N GLU A 424 -7.85 13.81 7.83
CA GLU A 424 -9.19 13.75 8.41
C GLU A 424 -9.36 14.80 9.52
N PRO A 425 -10.09 15.90 9.27
CA PRO A 425 -10.24 17.00 10.24
C PRO A 425 -10.89 16.58 11.55
N GLU A 426 -11.86 15.67 11.50
CA GLU A 426 -12.64 15.21 12.64
C GLU A 426 -11.92 14.16 13.50
N LEU A 427 -10.79 13.62 13.01
CA LEU A 427 -10.08 12.57 13.70
C LEU A 427 -9.12 13.14 14.75
N GLU A 428 -9.46 12.98 16.02
CA GLU A 428 -8.61 13.36 17.14
C GLU A 428 -7.72 12.20 17.58
N ILE A 429 -6.42 12.31 17.36
CA ILE A 429 -5.41 11.34 17.78
C ILE A 429 -4.40 12.03 18.68
N SER A 430 -4.13 11.42 19.87
CA SER A 430 -3.10 11.92 20.76
C SER A 430 -1.71 11.83 20.09
N ALA A 431 -0.93 12.87 20.25
CA ALA A 431 0.47 12.90 19.81
C ALA A 431 1.33 11.81 20.47
N ASP A 432 0.98 11.39 21.69
CA ASP A 432 1.67 10.33 22.44
C ASP A 432 1.69 8.99 21.69
N THR A 433 0.79 8.83 20.72
CA THR A 433 0.71 7.63 19.86
C THR A 433 1.94 7.51 18.94
N CYS A 434 2.52 8.63 18.53
CA CYS A 434 3.67 8.66 17.61
C CYS A 434 4.94 9.24 18.22
N PHE A 435 4.82 10.15 19.17
CA PHE A 435 5.94 10.96 19.69
C PHE A 435 5.98 10.93 21.22
N THR A 436 7.19 10.78 21.78
CA THR A 436 7.43 10.90 23.22
C THR A 436 7.21 12.33 23.70
N VAL A 437 7.01 12.51 25.02
CA VAL A 437 6.86 13.85 25.63
C VAL A 437 8.05 14.76 25.32
N GLU A 438 9.28 14.21 25.36
CA GLU A 438 10.50 14.96 25.05
C GLU A 438 10.54 15.40 23.58
N GLU A 439 10.11 14.53 22.66
CA GLU A 439 9.98 14.86 21.24
C GLU A 439 8.93 15.94 21.01
N GLN A 440 7.79 15.86 21.70
CA GLN A 440 6.73 16.88 21.62
C GLN A 440 7.21 18.23 22.14
N ASP A 441 7.94 18.28 23.25
CA ASP A 441 8.53 19.51 23.79
C ASP A 441 9.47 20.17 22.77
N TYR A 442 10.35 19.38 22.17
CA TYR A 442 11.23 19.90 21.11
C TYR A 442 10.42 20.39 19.89
N MET A 443 9.38 19.65 19.49
CA MET A 443 8.51 20.06 18.39
C MET A 443 7.82 21.39 18.64
N GLU A 444 7.38 21.68 19.88
CA GLU A 444 6.76 22.96 20.24
C GLU A 444 7.73 24.14 20.05
N HIS A 445 9.02 23.95 20.32
CA HIS A 445 10.04 24.97 20.03
C HIS A 445 10.23 25.15 18.51
N GLN A 446 10.26 24.06 17.76
CA GLN A 446 10.41 24.09 16.30
C GLN A 446 9.20 24.71 15.60
N ILE A 447 7.98 24.46 16.06
CA ILE A 447 6.75 25.04 15.51
C ILE A 447 6.84 26.56 15.52
N LYS A 448 7.23 27.17 16.65
CA LYS A 448 7.40 28.63 16.77
C LYS A 448 8.41 29.20 15.77
N ALA A 449 9.48 28.45 15.46
CA ALA A 449 10.51 28.87 14.51
C ALA A 449 10.07 28.73 13.04
N VAL A 450 9.17 27.78 12.75
CA VAL A 450 8.73 27.45 11.38
C VAL A 450 7.44 28.21 11.00
N GLU A 451 6.68 28.68 11.96
CA GLU A 451 5.50 29.52 11.73
C GLU A 451 5.86 30.84 11.03
N GLY A 452 5.02 31.23 10.09
CA GLY A 452 5.17 32.52 9.40
C GLY A 452 4.43 33.67 10.11
N LYS A 453 4.49 34.83 9.53
CA LYS A 453 3.90 36.07 10.10
C LYS A 453 2.37 36.15 9.97
N THR A 454 1.78 35.45 9.01
CA THR A 454 0.34 35.50 8.76
C THR A 454 -0.38 34.34 9.41
N GLU A 455 -1.65 34.52 9.79
CA GLU A 455 -2.48 33.44 10.39
C GLU A 455 -2.50 32.17 9.54
N LYS A 456 -2.55 32.29 8.21
CA LYS A 456 -2.51 31.15 7.27
C LYS A 456 -1.19 30.36 7.30
N GLN A 457 -0.15 30.91 7.92
CA GLN A 457 1.17 30.28 8.05
C GLN A 457 1.45 29.77 9.47
N LYS A 458 0.52 29.98 10.40
CA LYS A 458 0.58 29.43 11.74
C LYS A 458 0.01 28.01 11.76
N ASN A 459 0.41 27.25 12.76
CA ASN A 459 -0.12 25.92 13.00
C ASN A 459 -1.54 26.03 13.62
N PRO A 460 -2.60 25.54 12.93
CA PRO A 460 -3.96 25.73 13.40
C PRO A 460 -4.40 24.72 14.47
N TYR A 461 -3.57 23.70 14.78
CA TYR A 461 -3.95 22.57 15.63
C TYR A 461 -3.54 22.78 17.08
N PHE A 462 -4.30 22.19 18.01
CA PHE A 462 -4.06 22.27 19.44
C PHE A 462 -2.88 21.40 19.88
N LYS A 463 -2.25 21.76 21.03
CA LYS A 463 -1.25 20.92 21.69
C LYS A 463 -1.82 19.54 21.99
N LYS A 464 -0.96 18.52 21.95
CA LYS A 464 -1.29 17.09 22.11
C LYS A 464 -2.10 16.46 20.98
N ASP A 465 -2.62 17.22 20.01
CA ASP A 465 -3.19 16.65 18.79
C ASP A 465 -2.05 16.24 17.84
N LEU A 466 -2.09 15.00 17.35
CA LEU A 466 -1.09 14.48 16.40
C LEU A 466 -0.96 15.36 15.15
N LYS A 467 -2.07 15.96 14.68
CA LYS A 467 -2.08 16.88 13.51
C LYS A 467 -1.10 18.03 13.66
N ARG A 468 -0.98 18.57 14.87
CA ARG A 468 -0.06 19.66 15.18
C ARG A 468 1.38 19.31 14.84
N TYR A 469 1.78 18.12 15.22
CA TYR A 469 3.14 17.63 15.03
C TYR A 469 3.37 17.10 13.61
N VAL A 470 2.36 16.51 13.00
CA VAL A 470 2.41 16.13 11.58
C VAL A 470 2.54 17.37 10.68
N TRP A 471 1.88 18.48 11.03
CA TRP A 471 2.08 19.76 10.34
C TRP A 471 3.55 20.21 10.38
N LEU A 472 4.19 20.15 11.55
CA LEU A 472 5.61 20.47 11.68
C LEU A 472 6.47 19.53 10.82
N ILE A 473 6.25 18.22 10.94
CA ILE A 473 6.98 17.22 10.16
C ILE A 473 6.85 17.52 8.66
N ALA A 474 5.65 17.83 8.18
CA ALA A 474 5.43 18.20 6.79
C ALA A 474 6.21 19.46 6.38
N ARG A 475 6.24 20.48 7.25
CA ARG A 475 7.03 21.70 7.04
C ARG A 475 8.53 21.42 6.94
N LEU A 476 9.05 20.60 7.86
CA LEU A 476 10.45 20.15 7.83
C LEU A 476 10.76 19.32 6.59
N GLY A 477 9.76 18.65 6.01
CA GLY A 477 9.85 17.91 4.76
C GLY A 477 9.71 18.76 3.49
N GLY A 478 9.61 20.11 3.62
CA GLY A 478 9.53 21.04 2.48
C GLY A 478 8.10 21.37 2.03
N TRP A 479 7.07 20.94 2.76
CA TRP A 479 5.69 21.39 2.48
C TRP A 479 5.51 22.87 2.86
N LYS A 480 4.79 23.62 2.02
CA LYS A 480 4.66 25.08 2.20
C LYS A 480 3.71 25.54 3.32
N GLY A 481 2.96 24.60 3.93
CA GLY A 481 2.08 24.88 5.07
C GLY A 481 0.72 25.50 4.72
N TYR A 482 0.35 25.60 3.45
CA TYR A 482 -0.96 26.13 3.05
C TYR A 482 -1.96 25.00 2.81
N GLU A 483 -3.07 24.98 3.52
CA GLU A 483 -4.13 23.99 3.34
C GLU A 483 -4.82 24.07 1.96
N SER A 484 -4.83 25.24 1.34
CA SER A 484 -5.29 25.45 -0.04
C SER A 484 -4.38 24.81 -1.10
N LYS A 485 -3.19 24.34 -0.70
CA LYS A 485 -2.27 23.58 -1.54
C LYS A 485 -2.46 22.08 -1.28
N ARG A 486 -1.84 21.27 -2.15
CA ARG A 486 -1.83 19.83 -1.98
C ARG A 486 -1.36 19.43 -0.57
N LYS A 487 -2.10 18.54 0.09
CA LYS A 487 -1.71 17.94 1.38
C LYS A 487 -0.35 17.22 1.27
N PRO A 488 0.44 17.15 2.35
CA PRO A 488 1.75 16.50 2.32
C PRO A 488 1.62 15.01 2.01
N GLY A 489 2.42 14.52 1.07
CA GLY A 489 2.53 13.09 0.75
C GLY A 489 3.49 12.36 1.69
N ILE A 490 3.54 11.03 1.60
CA ILE A 490 4.37 10.16 2.45
C ILE A 490 5.85 10.50 2.35
N THR A 491 6.37 10.72 1.14
CA THR A 491 7.78 11.11 0.94
C THR A 491 8.11 12.42 1.67
N THR A 492 7.17 13.39 1.68
CA THR A 492 7.34 14.63 2.44
C THR A 492 7.42 14.37 3.93
N LEU A 493 6.53 13.54 4.47
CA LEU A 493 6.53 13.16 5.89
C LEU A 493 7.80 12.41 6.27
N TRP A 494 8.24 11.46 5.44
CA TRP A 494 9.49 10.72 5.64
C TRP A 494 10.72 11.65 5.71
N ILE A 495 10.85 12.59 4.75
CA ILE A 495 11.93 13.60 4.77
C ILE A 495 11.82 14.46 6.04
N GLY A 496 10.60 14.83 6.43
CA GLY A 496 10.35 15.63 7.60
C GLY A 496 10.77 14.95 8.91
N ILE A 497 10.46 13.67 9.08
CA ILE A 497 10.89 12.86 10.23
C ILE A 497 12.41 12.78 10.29
N LYS A 498 13.07 12.55 9.16
CA LYS A 498 14.52 12.53 9.08
C LYS A 498 15.14 13.85 9.54
N ASN A 499 14.62 14.99 9.05
CA ASN A 499 15.11 16.32 9.43
C ASN A 499 14.82 16.66 10.90
N PHE A 500 13.63 16.28 11.39
CA PHE A 500 13.26 16.37 12.80
C PHE A 500 14.26 15.62 13.70
N LYS A 501 14.63 14.40 13.33
CA LYS A 501 15.57 13.59 14.11
C LYS A 501 16.94 14.21 14.22
N TYR A 502 17.47 14.75 13.14
CA TYR A 502 18.76 15.46 13.16
C TYR A 502 18.70 16.68 14.08
N GLY A 503 17.62 17.46 14.01
CA GLY A 503 17.40 18.58 14.91
C GLY A 503 17.30 18.17 16.37
N MET A 504 16.57 17.07 16.66
CA MET A 504 16.42 16.52 18.01
C MET A 504 17.76 16.09 18.62
N GLN A 505 18.64 15.45 17.81
CA GLN A 505 19.98 15.09 18.27
C GLN A 505 20.79 16.30 18.71
N GLY A 506 20.77 17.38 17.92
CA GLY A 506 21.43 18.65 18.30
C GLY A 506 20.85 19.28 19.56
N TRP A 507 19.52 19.28 19.71
CA TRP A 507 18.81 19.76 20.88
C TRP A 507 19.21 19.00 22.16
N THR A 508 19.26 17.68 22.13
CA THR A 508 19.63 16.83 23.26
C THR A 508 21.08 17.10 23.69
N VAL A 509 22.00 17.26 22.73
CA VAL A 509 23.40 17.61 23.03
C VAL A 509 23.48 18.97 23.71
N HIS A 510 22.81 19.98 23.17
CA HIS A 510 22.81 21.33 23.74
C HIS A 510 22.25 21.35 25.18
N ARG A 511 21.13 20.68 25.44
CA ARG A 511 20.51 20.59 26.77
C ARG A 511 21.43 19.93 27.78
N ASN A 512 22.12 18.85 27.40
CA ASN A 512 23.05 18.13 28.28
C ASN A 512 24.33 18.95 28.59
N VAL A 513 24.74 19.85 27.71
CA VAL A 513 25.88 20.76 27.93
C VAL A 513 25.46 21.94 28.80
N SER A 514 24.26 22.48 28.62
CA SER A 514 23.76 23.65 29.36
C SER A 514 23.33 23.31 30.80
N THR A 515 23.18 22.03 31.14
CA THR A 515 22.84 21.56 32.49
C THR A 515 24.06 21.10 33.32
N ARG A 516 25.27 21.21 32.73
CA ARG A 516 26.55 21.03 33.42
C ARG A 516 27.17 22.40 33.75
#